data_ba0a730561a6540ac5c504b75b6903e6
#
_entry.id   ba0a730561a6540ac5c504b75b6903e6
#
_cell.length_a   1.000
_cell.length_b   1.000
_cell.length_c   1.000
_cell.angle_alpha   90.00
_cell.angle_beta   90.00
_cell.angle_gamma   90.00
#
_symmetry.space_group_name_H-M   'P 1'
#
loop_
_entity.id
_entity.type
_entity.pdbx_description
1 polymer ?
#
loop_
_entity_poly.entity_id
_entity_poly.type
_entity_poly.pdbx_seq_one_letter_code
_entity_poly.pdbx_strand_id
1 'polypeptide(L)'
;MSKDYEDFMEKGLREKFDEANEDLQVTIDISMYPTKEDFIPPIKDFIEKINTYPDLKIITSPTSTIVQGKFNYAMQSIQECMLACHKEFRNIYVMKVIPGYEAFDR
;
A
#
# COMPACT_ATOMS: atom_id res chain seq x y z
N MET A 1 24.55 -20.76 5.10
CA MET A 1 24.03 -20.14 6.30
C MET A 1 23.76 -21.16 7.37
N SER A 2 23.92 -20.76 8.62
CA SER A 2 23.68 -21.66 9.72
C SER A 2 22.19 -21.87 9.97
N LYS A 3 21.88 -23.00 10.58
CA LYS A 3 20.52 -23.29 11.00
C LYS A 3 19.99 -22.25 12.00
N ASP A 4 20.88 -21.72 12.84
CA ASP A 4 20.51 -20.69 13.83
C ASP A 4 20.01 -19.41 13.15
N TYR A 5 20.64 -19.04 12.03
CA TYR A 5 20.20 -17.88 11.28
C TYR A 5 18.78 -18.08 10.72
N GLU A 6 18.53 -19.25 10.17
CA GLU A 6 17.21 -19.55 9.62
C GLU A 6 16.14 -19.52 10.69
N ASP A 7 16.41 -20.11 11.85
CA ASP A 7 15.48 -20.08 12.98
C ASP A 7 15.21 -18.66 13.44
N PHE A 8 16.25 -17.83 13.51
CA PHE A 8 16.11 -16.43 13.90
C PHE A 8 15.21 -15.68 12.92
N MET A 9 15.43 -15.87 11.62
CA MET A 9 14.63 -15.18 10.61
C MET A 9 13.17 -15.59 10.65
N GLU A 10 12.91 -16.89 10.81
CA GLU A 10 11.54 -17.36 10.84
C GLU A 10 10.79 -16.96 12.09
N LYS A 11 11.39 -17.18 13.26
CA LYS A 11 10.71 -16.91 14.53
C LYS A 11 10.70 -15.42 14.88
N GLY A 12 11.87 -14.80 14.80
CA GLY A 12 11.99 -13.40 15.22
C GLY A 12 11.21 -12.46 14.36
N LEU A 13 11.26 -12.63 13.06
CA LEU A 13 10.51 -11.75 12.14
C LEU A 13 9.01 -11.98 12.25
N ARG A 14 8.58 -13.22 12.40
CA ARG A 14 7.16 -13.52 12.52
C ARG A 14 6.56 -12.92 13.79
N GLU A 15 7.25 -13.07 14.92
CA GLU A 15 6.77 -12.50 16.18
C GLU A 15 6.66 -10.98 16.09
N LYS A 16 7.67 -10.33 15.53
CA LYS A 16 7.64 -8.88 15.36
C LYS A 16 6.56 -8.43 14.38
N PHE A 17 6.32 -9.20 13.35
CA PHE A 17 5.25 -8.92 12.41
C PHE A 17 3.89 -8.96 13.10
N ASP A 18 3.65 -9.98 13.92
CA ASP A 18 2.39 -10.12 14.63
C ASP A 18 2.16 -8.96 15.61
N GLU A 19 3.20 -8.54 16.33
CA GLU A 19 3.13 -7.38 17.21
C GLU A 19 2.79 -6.10 16.45
N ALA A 20 3.44 -5.87 15.32
CA ALA A 20 3.26 -4.66 14.52
C ALA A 20 1.87 -4.57 13.91
N ASN A 21 1.27 -5.71 13.58
CA ASN A 21 -0.04 -5.73 12.93
C ASN A 21 -1.19 -5.23 13.78
N GLU A 22 -1.03 -5.16 15.10
CA GLU A 22 -2.14 -4.75 15.95
C GLU A 22 -2.48 -3.27 15.79
N ASP A 23 -1.47 -2.39 15.83
CA ASP A 23 -1.73 -0.95 15.88
C ASP A 23 -0.85 -0.10 14.97
N LEU A 24 0.09 -0.70 14.27
CA LEU A 24 1.04 0.10 13.49
C LEU A 24 0.34 0.85 12.36
N GLN A 25 0.51 2.15 12.35
CA GLN A 25 0.07 3.00 11.25
C GLN A 25 1.14 3.04 10.17
N VAL A 26 0.72 3.30 8.94
CA VAL A 26 1.61 3.42 7.80
C VAL A 26 1.13 4.56 6.91
N THR A 27 2.05 5.25 6.30
CA THR A 27 1.78 6.18 5.21
C THR A 27 2.42 5.62 3.95
N ILE A 28 1.63 5.50 2.89
CA ILE A 28 2.10 4.96 1.60
C ILE A 28 1.85 6.00 0.52
N ASP A 29 2.91 6.35 -0.20
CA ASP A 29 2.85 7.29 -1.31
C ASP A 29 2.97 6.50 -2.61
N ILE A 30 1.90 6.51 -3.41
CA ILE A 30 1.80 5.67 -4.61
C ILE A 30 1.78 6.54 -5.85
N SER A 31 2.74 6.31 -6.74
CA SER A 31 2.75 6.91 -8.08
C SER A 31 2.44 5.84 -9.11
N MET A 32 1.55 6.14 -10.04
CA MET A 32 1.13 5.21 -11.08
C MET A 32 1.66 5.63 -12.44
N TYR A 33 2.11 4.65 -13.20
CA TYR A 33 2.60 4.85 -14.56
C TYR A 33 1.89 3.87 -15.49
N PRO A 34 0.69 4.24 -15.99
CA PRO A 34 -0.04 3.39 -16.93
C PRO A 34 0.73 3.24 -18.23
N THR A 35 0.60 2.08 -18.87
CA THR A 35 1.34 1.77 -20.07
C THR A 35 0.62 2.15 -21.37
N LYS A 36 -0.59 2.70 -21.26
CA LYS A 36 -1.37 3.19 -22.40
C LYS A 36 -1.16 4.69 -22.58
N GLU A 37 -1.40 5.17 -23.81
CA GLU A 37 -1.29 6.59 -24.11
C GLU A 37 -2.24 7.44 -23.27
N ASP A 38 -3.48 6.99 -23.11
CA ASP A 38 -4.43 7.67 -22.24
C ASP A 38 -4.31 7.09 -20.83
N PHE A 39 -3.62 7.81 -19.96
CA PHE A 39 -3.34 7.36 -18.59
C PHE A 39 -4.39 7.82 -17.58
N ILE A 40 -5.32 8.68 -17.93
CA ILE A 40 -6.31 9.21 -17.00
C ILE A 40 -7.29 8.14 -16.52
N PRO A 41 -7.92 7.33 -17.40
CA PRO A 41 -8.84 6.31 -16.94
C PRO A 41 -8.23 5.29 -15.98
N PRO A 42 -6.99 4.77 -16.19
CA PRO A 42 -6.39 3.84 -15.23
C PRO A 42 -6.17 4.46 -13.87
N ILE A 43 -5.68 5.69 -13.82
CA ILE A 43 -5.42 6.38 -12.55
C ILE A 43 -6.73 6.66 -11.83
N LYS A 44 -7.73 7.14 -12.56
CA LYS A 44 -9.05 7.43 -11.98
C LYS A 44 -9.69 6.16 -11.42
N ASP A 45 -9.56 5.04 -12.13
CA ASP A 45 -10.10 3.76 -11.69
C ASP A 45 -9.49 3.32 -10.34
N PHE A 46 -8.17 3.43 -10.22
CA PHE A 46 -7.50 3.11 -8.96
C PHE A 46 -7.96 4.01 -7.82
N ILE A 47 -8.02 5.33 -8.06
CA ILE A 47 -8.42 6.29 -7.06
C ILE A 47 -9.85 6.02 -6.59
N GLU A 48 -10.76 5.75 -7.48
CA GLU A 48 -12.13 5.43 -7.13
C GLU A 48 -12.21 4.18 -6.26
N LYS A 49 -11.46 3.15 -6.61
CA LYS A 49 -11.45 1.89 -5.86
C LYS A 49 -10.87 2.05 -4.46
N ILE A 50 -9.71 2.71 -4.34
CA ILE A 50 -9.09 2.84 -3.02
C ILE A 50 -9.95 3.71 -2.08
N ASN A 51 -10.70 4.65 -2.61
CA ASN A 51 -11.57 5.49 -1.81
C ASN A 51 -12.81 4.76 -1.29
N THR A 52 -13.08 3.55 -1.74
CA THR A 52 -14.20 2.76 -1.19
C THR A 52 -13.87 2.07 0.12
N TYR A 53 -12.61 2.01 0.50
CA TYR A 53 -12.19 1.31 1.72
C TYR A 53 -12.39 2.22 2.93
N PRO A 54 -13.16 1.79 3.94
CA PRO A 54 -13.28 2.56 5.17
C PRO A 54 -11.96 2.54 5.96
N ASP A 55 -11.82 3.47 6.88
CA ASP A 55 -10.68 3.54 7.80
C ASP A 55 -9.31 3.76 7.14
N LEU A 56 -9.31 4.20 5.89
CA LEU A 56 -8.13 4.73 5.23
C LEU A 56 -8.31 6.21 5.00
N LYS A 57 -7.22 6.96 5.15
CA LYS A 57 -7.18 8.36 4.76
C LYS A 57 -6.48 8.46 3.43
N ILE A 58 -7.16 9.03 2.45
CA ILE A 58 -6.66 9.09 1.08
C ILE A 58 -6.55 10.54 0.67
N ILE A 59 -5.37 10.93 0.20
CA ILE A 59 -5.17 12.24 -0.41
C ILE A 59 -4.58 12.03 -1.79
N THR A 60 -5.23 12.60 -2.78
CA THR A 60 -4.77 12.53 -4.17
C THR A 60 -4.19 13.87 -4.58
N SER A 61 -2.97 13.84 -5.10
CA SER A 61 -2.31 15.00 -5.68
C SER A 61 -2.12 14.76 -7.18
N PRO A 62 -1.67 15.77 -7.95
CA PRO A 62 -1.42 15.55 -9.38
C PRO A 62 -0.39 14.47 -9.68
N THR A 63 0.51 14.15 -8.76
CA THR A 63 1.62 13.23 -9.01
C THR A 63 1.54 11.92 -8.25
N SER A 64 0.71 11.84 -7.22
CA SER A 64 0.64 10.62 -6.41
C SER A 64 -0.63 10.55 -5.59
N THR A 65 -0.90 9.37 -5.04
CA THR A 65 -1.97 9.14 -4.07
C THR A 65 -1.34 8.69 -2.76
N ILE A 66 -1.72 9.35 -1.67
CA ILE A 66 -1.22 9.01 -0.34
C ILE A 66 -2.31 8.27 0.41
N VAL A 67 -1.94 7.10 0.94
CA VAL A 67 -2.84 6.22 1.69
C VAL A 67 -2.29 6.07 3.11
N GLN A 68 -3.10 6.36 4.10
CA GLN A 68 -2.72 6.21 5.49
C GLN A 68 -3.75 5.36 6.23
N GLY A 69 -3.27 4.43 7.03
CA GLY A 69 -4.11 3.57 7.84
C GLY A 69 -3.28 2.52 8.55
N LYS A 70 -3.94 1.51 9.11
CA LYS A 70 -3.23 0.39 9.72
C LYS A 70 -2.47 -0.38 8.65
N PHE A 71 -1.26 -0.79 8.99
CA PHE A 71 -0.30 -1.32 8.02
C PHE A 71 -0.89 -2.46 7.19
N ASN A 72 -1.31 -3.51 7.84
CA ASN A 72 -1.78 -4.70 7.12
C ASN A 72 -3.01 -4.39 6.27
N TYR A 73 -3.94 -3.64 6.83
CA TYR A 73 -5.17 -3.26 6.14
C TYR A 73 -4.89 -2.37 4.93
N ALA A 74 -4.02 -1.37 5.09
CA ALA A 74 -3.67 -0.48 3.99
C ALA A 74 -2.98 -1.24 2.85
N MET A 75 -2.02 -2.11 3.18
CA MET A 75 -1.32 -2.90 2.17
C MET A 75 -2.26 -3.84 1.44
N GLN A 76 -3.15 -4.50 2.16
CA GLN A 76 -4.11 -5.41 1.55
C GLN A 76 -5.09 -4.66 0.65
N SER A 77 -5.57 -3.51 1.09
CA SER A 77 -6.49 -2.68 0.30
C SER A 77 -5.85 -2.24 -1.01
N ILE A 78 -4.59 -1.82 -0.96
CA ILE A 78 -3.84 -1.43 -2.16
C ILE A 78 -3.68 -2.62 -3.09
N GLN A 79 -3.31 -3.78 -2.55
CA GLN A 79 -3.15 -4.99 -3.35
C GLN A 79 -4.45 -5.35 -4.06
N GLU A 80 -5.56 -5.30 -3.37
CA GLU A 80 -6.87 -5.60 -3.96
C GLU A 80 -7.21 -4.63 -5.09
N CYS A 81 -6.92 -3.36 -4.91
CA CYS A 81 -7.13 -2.35 -5.95
C CYS A 81 -6.25 -2.60 -7.17
N MET A 82 -4.99 -2.96 -6.96
CA MET A 82 -4.08 -3.28 -8.05
C MET A 82 -4.59 -4.48 -8.87
N LEU A 83 -5.05 -5.53 -8.18
CA LEU A 83 -5.57 -6.70 -8.86
C LEU A 83 -6.84 -6.39 -9.64
N ALA A 84 -7.73 -5.60 -9.07
CA ALA A 84 -8.96 -5.22 -9.75
C ALA A 84 -8.69 -4.35 -10.98
N CYS A 85 -7.78 -3.39 -10.88
CA CYS A 85 -7.42 -2.52 -12.00
C CYS A 85 -6.72 -3.29 -13.11
N HIS A 86 -5.96 -4.33 -12.76
CA HIS A 86 -5.20 -5.11 -13.73
C HIS A 86 -6.09 -5.84 -14.75
N LYS A 87 -7.36 -6.02 -14.43
CA LYS A 87 -8.29 -6.66 -15.37
C LYS A 87 -8.49 -5.83 -16.66
N GLU A 88 -8.36 -4.52 -16.55
CA GLU A 88 -8.57 -3.62 -17.67
C GLU A 88 -7.31 -2.86 -18.10
N PHE A 89 -6.43 -2.57 -17.16
CA PHE A 89 -5.30 -1.68 -17.40
C PHE A 89 -4.01 -2.29 -16.87
N ARG A 90 -2.95 -2.15 -17.65
CA ARG A 90 -1.62 -2.52 -17.20
C ARG A 90 -0.93 -1.27 -16.65
N ASN A 91 -0.55 -1.34 -15.36
CA ASN A 91 0.05 -0.21 -14.67
C ASN A 91 1.35 -0.61 -14.01
N ILE A 92 2.26 0.35 -13.93
CA ILE A 92 3.44 0.24 -13.07
C ILE A 92 3.19 1.11 -11.86
N TYR A 93 3.42 0.56 -10.67
CA TYR A 93 3.24 1.28 -9.41
C TYR A 93 4.59 1.48 -8.75
N VAL A 94 4.86 2.70 -8.32
CA VAL A 94 6.03 3.00 -7.50
C VAL A 94 5.53 3.49 -6.15
N MET A 95 5.92 2.81 -5.08
CA MET A 95 5.42 3.11 -3.75
C MET A 95 6.55 3.42 -2.79
N LYS A 96 6.34 4.43 -1.96
CA LYS A 96 7.14 4.68 -0.78
C LYS A 96 6.29 4.26 0.41
N VAL A 97 6.80 3.34 1.21
CA VAL A 97 6.08 2.81 2.37
C VAL A 97 6.82 3.26 3.61
N ILE A 98 6.13 4.00 4.47
CA ILE A 98 6.73 4.59 5.67
C ILE A 98 5.97 4.04 6.89
N PRO A 99 6.41 2.90 7.44
CA PRO A 99 5.76 2.33 8.62
C PRO A 99 5.94 3.23 9.84
N GLY A 100 4.89 3.34 10.63
CA GLY A 100 4.92 4.11 11.86
C GLY A 100 4.77 5.61 11.66
N TYR A 101 4.60 6.08 10.44
CA TYR A 101 4.47 7.50 10.15
C TYR A 101 3.02 7.83 9.78
N GLU A 102 2.49 8.86 10.41
CA GLU A 102 1.17 9.41 10.10
C GLU A 102 1.35 10.79 9.50
N ALA A 103 1.14 10.88 8.18
CA ALA A 103 1.29 12.16 7.47
C ALA A 103 0.13 13.11 7.75
N PHE A 104 -1.05 12.55 8.10
CA PHE A 104 -2.26 13.33 8.35
C PHE A 104 -2.63 13.25 9.82
N ASP A 105 -3.53 14.08 10.26
CA ASP A 105 -4.09 14.06 11.60
C ASP A 105 -3.16 14.46 12.70
N ARG A 106 -2.66 15.52 12.50
CA ARG A 106 -1.92 16.17 13.58
C ARG A 106 -2.71 17.34 14.12
#